data_91c3f3aa33ac2ae3b073ec12bda7681f
#
_entry.id   91c3f3aa33ac2ae3b073ec12bda7681f
#
_cell.length_a   1.000
_cell.length_b   1.000
_cell.length_c   1.000
_cell.angle_alpha   90.00
_cell.angle_beta   90.00
_cell.angle_gamma   90.00
#
_symmetry.space_group_name_H-M   'P 1'
#
loop_
_entity.id
_entity.type
_entity.pdbx_description
1 polymer ?
#
loop_
_entity_poly.entity_id
_entity_poly.type
_entity_poly.pdbx_seq_one_letter_code
_entity_poly.pdbx_strand_id
1 'polypeptide(L)'
;MSEKRKIFTIVIGDGAYTSERPYTMLRFAYTAILEEHKVNIFLVEDGIFVGKKNQDPTTYDNVGKWMKDIISEGANVKACGVCMKARGLSEDELLDGIKKTTMNGFVEMCEEADNVLFS
;
A
#
# COMPACT_ATOMS: atom_id res chain seq x y z
N MET A 1 12.89 -10.38 -20.15
CA MET A 1 13.24 -9.54 -19.01
C MET A 1 13.26 -8.08 -19.40
N SER A 2 12.69 -7.24 -18.60
CA SER A 2 12.72 -5.81 -18.88
C SER A 2 14.10 -5.26 -18.58
N GLU A 3 14.65 -4.51 -19.52
CA GLU A 3 15.94 -3.84 -19.32
C GLU A 3 15.79 -2.57 -18.54
N LYS A 4 14.55 -2.13 -18.37
CA LYS A 4 14.28 -0.86 -17.76
C LYS A 4 13.45 -1.05 -16.51
N ARG A 5 14.00 -0.64 -15.39
CA ARG A 5 13.26 -0.66 -14.14
C ARG A 5 12.21 0.43 -14.17
N LYS A 6 10.98 0.05 -13.89
CA LYS A 6 9.86 0.98 -13.80
C LYS A 6 9.58 1.29 -12.35
N ILE A 7 8.87 2.40 -12.15
CA ILE A 7 8.39 2.79 -10.83
C ILE A 7 6.86 2.85 -10.92
N PHE A 8 6.22 2.03 -10.10
CA PHE A 8 4.76 2.02 -9.99
C PHE A 8 4.34 2.64 -8.68
N THR A 9 3.40 3.58 -8.73
CA THR A 9 2.76 4.09 -7.54
C THR A 9 1.33 3.57 -7.52
N ILE A 10 0.99 2.86 -6.47
CA ILE A 10 -0.31 2.20 -6.31
C ILE A 10 -1.06 2.89 -5.19
N VAL A 11 -2.26 3.36 -5.48
CA VAL A 11 -3.11 4.05 -4.50
C VAL A 11 -4.24 3.11 -4.11
N ILE A 12 -4.35 2.81 -2.83
CA ILE A 12 -5.40 1.93 -2.33
C ILE A 12 -6.34 2.74 -1.46
N GLY A 13 -7.60 2.88 -1.92
CA GLY A 13 -8.62 3.64 -1.22
C GLY A 13 -9.71 2.79 -0.59
N ASP A 14 -9.79 1.50 -0.96
CA ASP A 14 -10.80 0.61 -0.40
C ASP A 14 -10.32 -0.02 0.90
N GLY A 15 -11.28 -0.30 1.78
CA GLY A 15 -10.98 -0.99 3.03
C GLY A 15 -10.56 -2.43 2.80
N ALA A 16 -9.89 -2.98 3.80
CA ALA A 16 -9.17 -4.25 3.67
C ALA A 16 -10.02 -5.41 3.16
N TYR A 17 -11.27 -5.50 3.60
CA TYR A 17 -12.11 -6.66 3.31
C TYR A 17 -13.49 -6.28 2.78
N THR A 18 -13.64 -5.05 2.31
CA THR A 18 -14.90 -4.59 1.73
C THR A 18 -15.01 -4.96 0.25
N SER A 19 -13.88 -5.23 -0.39
CA SER A 19 -13.82 -5.70 -1.78
C SER A 19 -12.49 -6.41 -1.98
N GLU A 20 -12.31 -7.02 -3.14
CA GLU A 20 -11.04 -7.66 -3.50
C GLU A 20 -10.02 -6.69 -4.09
N ARG A 21 -10.36 -5.41 -4.22
CA ARG A 21 -9.43 -4.45 -4.84
C ARG A 21 -8.10 -4.33 -4.11
N PRO A 22 -8.08 -4.20 -2.78
CA PRO A 22 -6.79 -4.18 -2.10
C PRO A 22 -5.97 -5.44 -2.33
N TYR A 23 -6.61 -6.59 -2.27
CA TYR A 23 -5.94 -7.87 -2.53
C TYR A 23 -5.34 -7.89 -3.93
N THR A 24 -6.11 -7.46 -4.94
CA THR A 24 -5.65 -7.41 -6.32
C THR A 24 -4.45 -6.47 -6.47
N MET A 25 -4.51 -5.31 -5.84
CA MET A 25 -3.43 -4.34 -5.92
C MET A 25 -2.16 -4.85 -5.25
N LEU A 26 -2.30 -5.56 -4.13
CA LEU A 26 -1.12 -6.12 -3.45
C LEU A 26 -0.50 -7.24 -4.27
N ARG A 27 -1.31 -8.03 -4.97
CA ARG A 27 -0.78 -9.04 -5.88
C ARG A 27 -0.03 -8.39 -7.03
N PHE A 28 -0.57 -7.31 -7.59
CA PHE A 28 0.14 -6.55 -8.62
C PHE A 28 1.48 -6.03 -8.08
N ALA A 29 1.45 -5.45 -6.89
CA ALA A 29 2.66 -4.90 -6.27
C ALA A 29 3.74 -5.98 -6.09
N TYR A 30 3.33 -7.13 -5.57
CA TYR A 30 4.27 -8.21 -5.32
C TYR A 30 4.87 -8.73 -6.63
N THR A 31 4.03 -8.89 -7.64
CA THR A 31 4.49 -9.33 -8.97
C THR A 31 5.47 -8.32 -9.56
N ALA A 32 5.16 -7.03 -9.46
CA ALA A 32 6.04 -5.99 -9.97
C ALA A 32 7.41 -6.02 -9.28
N ILE A 33 7.41 -6.24 -7.97
CA ILE A 33 8.66 -6.34 -7.21
C ILE A 33 9.47 -7.56 -7.66
N LEU A 34 8.81 -8.69 -7.88
CA LEU A 34 9.51 -9.89 -8.36
C LEU A 34 10.11 -9.67 -9.75
N GLU A 35 9.53 -8.78 -10.54
CA GLU A 35 10.08 -8.40 -11.84
C GLU A 35 11.08 -7.24 -11.73
N GLU A 36 11.50 -6.94 -10.51
CA GLU A 36 12.56 -5.98 -10.22
C GLU A 36 12.18 -4.51 -10.46
N HIS A 37 10.89 -4.22 -10.40
CA HIS A 37 10.43 -2.84 -10.46
C HIS A 37 10.33 -2.26 -9.05
N LYS A 38 10.38 -0.93 -8.96
CA LYS A 38 10.17 -0.22 -7.71
C LYS A 38 8.67 0.02 -7.51
N VAL A 39 8.20 -0.19 -6.30
CA VAL A 39 6.79 0.00 -5.97
C VAL A 39 6.64 0.95 -4.79
N ASN A 40 5.82 1.96 -4.99
CA ASN A 40 5.33 2.83 -3.93
C ASN A 40 3.86 2.51 -3.71
N ILE A 41 3.41 2.50 -2.47
CA ILE A 41 2.00 2.29 -2.14
C ILE A 41 1.54 3.43 -1.24
N PHE A 42 0.44 4.07 -1.61
CA PHE A 42 -0.19 5.10 -0.80
C PHE A 42 -1.55 4.62 -0.35
N LEU A 43 -1.72 4.50 0.96
CA LEU A 43 -2.97 4.06 1.57
C LEU A 43 -3.77 5.30 1.94
N VAL A 44 -4.95 5.43 1.37
CA VAL A 44 -5.79 6.62 1.53
C VAL A 44 -7.22 6.21 1.84
N GLU A 45 -7.96 7.08 2.52
CA GLU A 45 -9.34 6.80 2.88
C GLU A 45 -9.40 5.49 3.67
N ASP A 46 -10.34 4.61 3.39
CA ASP A 46 -10.44 3.33 4.12
C ASP A 46 -9.27 2.40 3.81
N GLY A 47 -8.51 2.70 2.77
CA GLY A 47 -7.33 1.90 2.42
C GLY A 47 -6.27 1.87 3.52
N ILE A 48 -6.28 2.83 4.45
CA ILE A 48 -5.32 2.82 5.55
C ILE A 48 -5.43 1.54 6.38
N PHE A 49 -6.61 0.91 6.42
CA PHE A 49 -6.79 -0.31 7.20
C PHE A 49 -6.10 -1.53 6.57
N VAL A 50 -5.70 -1.43 5.31
CA VAL A 50 -4.91 -2.49 4.67
C VAL A 50 -3.56 -2.63 5.35
N GLY A 51 -3.05 -1.55 5.93
CA GLY A 51 -1.78 -1.56 6.63
C GLY A 51 -1.88 -1.75 8.15
N LYS A 52 -3.06 -2.04 8.67
CA LYS A 52 -3.25 -2.16 10.12
C LYS A 52 -2.69 -3.47 10.64
N LYS A 53 -2.10 -3.42 11.83
CA LYS A 53 -1.63 -4.62 12.53
C LYS A 53 -2.78 -5.52 12.93
N ASN A 54 -2.48 -6.79 13.17
CA ASN A 54 -3.38 -7.75 13.81
C ASN A 54 -4.63 -8.07 13.00
N GLN A 55 -4.53 -8.07 11.68
CA GLN A 55 -5.63 -8.52 10.84
C GLN A 55 -5.74 -10.04 10.92
N ASP A 56 -6.97 -10.51 11.04
CA ASP A 56 -7.22 -11.95 11.21
C ASP A 56 -8.55 -12.35 10.53
N PRO A 57 -8.63 -12.25 9.21
CA PRO A 57 -9.85 -12.65 8.51
C PRO A 57 -10.03 -14.17 8.55
N THR A 58 -11.30 -14.61 8.53
CA THR A 58 -11.59 -16.04 8.59
C THR A 58 -11.75 -16.67 7.21
N THR A 59 -12.26 -15.92 6.23
CA THR A 59 -12.57 -16.48 4.92
C THR A 59 -11.78 -15.86 3.78
N TYR A 60 -11.24 -14.67 3.97
CA TYR A 60 -10.48 -13.98 2.93
C TYR A 60 -8.99 -14.09 3.19
N ASP A 61 -8.20 -13.96 2.13
CA ASP A 61 -6.76 -13.82 2.29
C ASP A 61 -6.43 -12.65 3.19
N ASN A 62 -5.43 -12.82 4.01
CA ASN A 62 -5.00 -11.80 4.94
C ASN A 62 -4.15 -10.76 4.22
N VAL A 63 -4.75 -9.61 3.90
CA VAL A 63 -4.02 -8.57 3.17
C VAL A 63 -2.91 -7.95 4.03
N GLY A 64 -3.00 -8.06 5.34
CA GLY A 64 -1.92 -7.63 6.22
C GLY A 64 -0.66 -8.46 6.04
N LYS A 65 -0.81 -9.77 5.82
CA LYS A 65 0.33 -10.63 5.53
C LYS A 65 0.94 -10.30 4.17
N TRP A 66 0.11 -10.07 3.16
CA TRP A 66 0.59 -9.65 1.86
C TRP A 66 1.38 -8.34 1.97
N MET A 67 0.83 -7.38 2.72
CA MET A 67 1.49 -6.10 2.92
C MET A 67 2.84 -6.27 3.61
N LYS A 68 2.89 -7.11 4.64
CA LYS A 68 4.12 -7.39 5.36
C LYS A 68 5.21 -7.93 4.43
N ASP A 69 4.84 -8.88 3.59
CA ASP A 69 5.78 -9.48 2.65
C ASP A 69 6.28 -8.44 1.63
N ILE A 70 5.36 -7.61 1.14
CA ILE A 70 5.69 -6.57 0.17
C ILE A 70 6.66 -5.56 0.78
N ILE A 71 6.43 -5.17 2.04
CA ILE A 71 7.33 -4.26 2.75
C ILE A 71 8.71 -4.90 2.90
N SER A 72 8.75 -6.18 3.26
CA SER A 72 10.02 -6.87 3.45
C SER A 72 10.79 -7.01 2.15
N GLU A 73 10.11 -6.98 1.01
CA GLU A 73 10.73 -7.02 -0.31
C GLU A 73 11.13 -5.64 -0.82
N GLY A 74 10.92 -4.60 -0.04
CA GLY A 74 11.44 -3.28 -0.34
C GLY A 74 10.44 -2.24 -0.82
N ALA A 75 9.13 -2.53 -0.79
CA ALA A 75 8.14 -1.53 -1.18
C ALA A 75 8.15 -0.35 -0.21
N ASN A 76 7.93 0.84 -0.76
CA ASN A 76 7.80 2.06 0.01
C ASN A 76 6.31 2.30 0.25
N VAL A 77 5.86 2.09 1.50
CA VAL A 77 4.44 2.18 1.83
C VAL A 77 4.20 3.34 2.78
N LYS A 78 3.28 4.21 2.40
CA LYS A 78 2.91 5.38 3.18
C LYS A 78 1.40 5.42 3.38
N ALA A 79 0.95 5.99 4.48
CA ALA A 79 -0.47 6.12 4.79
C ALA A 79 -0.83 7.59 4.95
N CYS A 80 -2.02 7.96 4.48
CA CYS A 80 -2.51 9.32 4.57
C CYS A 80 -2.79 9.71 6.03
N GLY A 81 -2.07 10.69 6.54
CA GLY A 81 -2.22 11.11 7.93
C GLY A 81 -3.58 11.68 8.25
N VAL A 82 -4.17 12.43 7.31
CA VAL A 82 -5.52 13.00 7.48
C VAL A 82 -6.56 11.88 7.57
N CYS A 83 -6.43 10.87 6.73
CA CYS A 83 -7.36 9.73 6.74
C CYS A 83 -7.23 8.93 8.02
N MET A 84 -6.01 8.78 8.54
CA MET A 84 -5.77 8.12 9.81
C MET A 84 -6.45 8.87 10.95
N LYS A 85 -6.25 10.18 10.99
CA LYS A 85 -6.82 11.01 12.03
C LYS A 85 -8.35 10.96 12.01
N ALA A 86 -8.93 11.01 10.82
CA ALA A 86 -10.38 10.95 10.65
C ALA A 86 -10.96 9.65 11.19
N ARG A 87 -10.19 8.57 11.21
CA ARG A 87 -10.64 7.24 11.62
C ARG A 87 -10.07 6.79 12.97
N GLY A 88 -9.40 7.71 13.67
CA GLY A 88 -8.86 7.41 15.00
C GLY A 88 -7.75 6.39 14.99
N LEU A 89 -7.00 6.27 13.90
CA LEU A 89 -5.93 5.30 13.77
C LEU A 89 -4.59 5.99 13.97
N SER A 90 -3.77 5.48 14.87
CA SER A 90 -2.45 6.03 15.13
C SER A 90 -1.38 5.25 14.37
N GLU A 91 -0.22 5.87 14.20
CA GLU A 91 0.85 5.29 13.39
C GLU A 91 1.37 3.97 13.99
N ASP A 92 1.34 3.83 15.29
CA ASP A 92 1.81 2.60 15.94
C ASP A 92 0.83 1.44 15.74
N GLU A 93 -0.37 1.69 15.24
CA GLU A 93 -1.30 0.63 14.87
C GLU A 93 -1.06 0.08 13.48
N LEU A 94 -0.17 0.71 12.71
CA LEU A 94 0.18 0.25 11.38
C LEU A 94 1.33 -0.75 11.44
N LEU A 95 1.41 -1.61 10.43
CA LEU A 95 2.51 -2.55 10.28
C LEU A 95 3.84 -1.79 10.27
N ASP A 96 4.87 -2.42 10.82
CA ASP A 96 6.20 -1.84 10.84
C ASP A 96 6.66 -1.54 9.40
N GLY A 97 7.25 -0.38 9.21
CA GLY A 97 7.69 0.06 7.89
C GLY A 97 6.73 0.99 7.19
N ILE A 98 5.48 1.06 7.63
CA ILE A 98 4.51 2.01 7.06
C ILE A 98 4.60 3.31 7.85
N LYS A 99 4.82 4.42 7.13
CA LYS A 99 4.88 5.74 7.73
C LYS A 99 3.71 6.57 7.25
N LYS A 100 3.22 7.47 8.11
CA LYS A 100 2.21 8.40 7.65
C LYS A 100 2.86 9.48 6.80
N THR A 101 2.10 10.03 5.87
CA THR A 101 2.58 11.10 5.00
C THR A 101 1.47 12.11 4.75
N THR A 102 1.81 13.15 4.02
CA THR A 102 0.92 14.25 3.66
C THR A 102 0.56 14.15 2.18
N MET A 103 -0.32 15.02 1.73
CA MET A 103 -0.63 15.11 0.30
C MET A 103 0.62 15.45 -0.51
N ASN A 104 1.52 16.27 0.06
CA ASN A 104 2.79 16.57 -0.62
C ASN A 104 3.59 15.30 -0.85
N GLY A 105 3.64 14.41 0.13
CA GLY A 105 4.33 13.13 -0.02
C GLY A 105 3.71 12.26 -1.09
N PHE A 106 2.39 12.27 -1.20
CA PHE A 106 1.70 11.53 -2.25
C PHE A 106 2.03 12.10 -3.63
N VAL A 107 2.02 13.44 -3.76
CA VAL A 107 2.38 14.09 -5.02
C VAL A 107 3.78 13.66 -5.44
N GLU A 108 4.73 13.62 -4.50
CA GLU A 108 6.10 13.19 -4.79
C GLU A 108 6.14 11.75 -5.31
N MET A 109 5.35 10.86 -4.70
CA MET A 109 5.27 9.48 -5.17
C MET A 109 4.75 9.40 -6.60
N CYS A 110 3.81 10.27 -6.96
CA CYS A 110 3.28 10.30 -8.32
C CYS A 110 4.28 10.92 -9.31
N GLU A 111 5.02 11.93 -8.86
CA GLU A 111 6.00 12.58 -9.72
C GLU A 111 7.11 11.64 -10.16
N GLU A 112 7.55 10.74 -9.27
CA GLU A 112 8.62 9.82 -9.64
C GLU A 112 8.11 8.60 -10.41
N ALA A 113 6.81 8.35 -10.44
CA ALA A 113 6.28 7.11 -10.98
C ALA A 113 6.18 7.13 -12.51
N ASP A 114 6.43 5.98 -13.11
CA ASP A 114 6.14 5.78 -14.54
C ASP A 114 4.65 5.53 -14.73
N ASN A 115 4.01 4.84 -13.78
CA ASN A 115 2.58 4.55 -13.83
C ASN A 115 1.99 4.74 -12.45
N VAL A 116 0.78 5.26 -12.40
CA VAL A 116 0.01 5.39 -11.17
C VAL A 116 -1.28 4.59 -11.34
N LEU A 117 -1.52 3.64 -10.43
CA LEU A 117 -2.73 2.83 -10.43
C LEU A 117 -3.56 3.21 -9.21
N PHE A 118 -4.82 3.49 -9.43
CA PHE A 118 -5.74 3.89 -8.37
C PHE A 118 -6.86 2.87 -8.25
N SER A 119 -7.07 2.42 -7.04
CA SER A 119 -8.10 1.43 -6.79
C SER A 119 -8.91 1.75 -5.55
#